data_e7cb353ca6b79b70eb85899f08a6acd1
#
_entry.id   e7cb353ca6b79b70eb85899f08a6acd1
#
_cell.length_a   1.000
_cell.length_b   1.000
_cell.length_c   1.000
_cell.angle_alpha   90.00
_cell.angle_beta   90.00
_cell.angle_gamma   90.00
#
_symmetry.space_group_name_H-M   'P 1'
#
loop_
_entity.id
_entity.type
_entity.pdbx_description
1 polymer ?
#
loop_
_entity_poly.entity_id
_entity_poly.type
_entity_poly.pdbx_seq_one_letter_code
_entity_poly.pdbx_strand_id
1 'polypeptide(L)'
;MKILAIDGNSIINRAFYGIKLLSTKDGRYTNAVYGFINILLHLIEEHSPDGVAVAWDLKKPTFRHEMYKEYKAGRHAMPDELREQIPVMKEIITLMGFASIECEGYEADDILGTLAGEADKNGDTCIIATGDRDSLQLISDQTRVVLSATKAGKPESIVYDKAALFSKYSMTPEGMIELKSLMGDSSDNIPGVAGIGEKTATALITAYGNIDYIYENLDTLDIKDGIREKLRAGRENAYLSRTLGTICKEAPIDRALSNYITKPRDEQGLYAIMNSLELYKTMDRLGLGAQQTLSFSAKSGECIGAVEFKDFECSDKLYIIWDDSIYLCSGNNVTVTDLQSAKPLLENEKIEKWVYDYKNFHKKCASADVKLENVIFDSLLAGYLLSPAASEYSLTRLAREYDAPIPGICSEDETLKAAALHKSVCETLIEKLAENAQLDLLLTIELPLAKVLGDMETEGFLVDADGIRGYSEELGGRIEALQNEIFDHVGYEFNLNSPKQLGIALFEDLGFAVTPWSHEKRGDIIQCVTLGSAQGMIAFCQGMQ
;
A
#
# COMPACT_ATOMS: atom_id res chain seq x y z
N MET A 1 -14.52 -5.21 23.63
CA MET A 1 -14.56 -4.72 22.24
C MET A 1 -13.24 -4.06 21.88
N LYS A 2 -12.79 -4.14 20.63
CA LYS A 2 -11.54 -3.55 20.16
C LYS A 2 -11.83 -2.54 19.04
N ILE A 3 -11.51 -1.28 19.24
CA ILE A 3 -11.71 -0.21 18.26
C ILE A 3 -10.36 0.25 17.69
N LEU A 4 -10.27 0.35 16.37
CA LEU A 4 -9.16 1.00 15.66
C LEU A 4 -9.57 2.44 15.34
N ALA A 5 -8.96 3.39 16.02
CA ALA A 5 -9.19 4.83 15.86
C ALA A 5 -8.03 5.43 15.04
N ILE A 6 -8.32 6.01 13.89
CA ILE A 6 -7.33 6.46 12.91
C ILE A 6 -7.36 7.98 12.79
N ASP A 7 -6.21 8.61 12.87
CA ASP A 7 -6.01 10.00 12.46
C ASP A 7 -5.99 10.07 10.93
N GLY A 8 -7.12 10.42 10.36
CA GLY A 8 -7.31 10.47 8.91
C GLY A 8 -6.39 11.46 8.22
N ASN A 9 -6.19 12.63 8.83
CA ASN A 9 -5.34 13.68 8.26
C ASN A 9 -3.86 13.28 8.30
N SER A 10 -3.39 12.72 9.39
CA SER A 10 -2.01 12.28 9.53
C SER A 10 -1.69 11.14 8.57
N ILE A 11 -2.56 10.12 8.51
CA ILE A 11 -2.33 8.95 7.65
C ILE A 11 -2.43 9.30 6.16
N ILE A 12 -3.39 10.17 5.74
CA ILE A 12 -3.51 10.54 4.32
C ILE A 12 -2.34 11.43 3.85
N ASN A 13 -1.88 12.35 4.69
CA ASN A 13 -0.68 13.15 4.41
C ASN A 13 0.54 12.25 4.23
N ARG A 14 0.72 11.28 5.14
CA ARG A 14 1.81 10.31 5.04
C ARG A 14 1.73 9.48 3.76
N ALA A 15 0.55 9.00 3.39
CA ALA A 15 0.33 8.26 2.15
C ALA A 15 0.70 9.11 0.93
N PHE A 16 0.28 10.37 0.92
CA PHE A 16 0.57 11.33 -0.16
C PHE A 16 2.07 11.55 -0.38
N TYR A 17 2.81 11.84 0.68
CA TYR A 17 4.25 12.10 0.58
C TYR A 17 5.10 10.82 0.51
N GLY A 18 4.55 9.68 0.93
CA GLY A 18 5.24 8.39 0.90
C GLY A 18 5.19 7.67 -0.45
N ILE A 19 4.26 8.07 -1.32
CA ILE A 19 4.04 7.44 -2.64
C ILE A 19 4.19 8.52 -3.72
N LYS A 20 4.92 8.18 -4.80
CA LYS A 20 5.00 9.07 -5.97
C LYS A 20 3.60 9.39 -6.47
N LEU A 21 3.42 10.58 -7.03
CA LEU A 21 2.14 10.98 -7.60
C LEU A 21 1.67 9.93 -8.62
N LEU A 22 0.48 9.40 -8.35
CA LEU A 22 -0.26 8.49 -9.22
C LEU A 22 -1.50 9.24 -9.68
N SER A 23 -1.85 9.08 -10.95
CA SER A 23 -3.06 9.64 -11.52
C SER A 23 -3.76 8.63 -12.41
N THR A 24 -5.07 8.75 -12.52
CA THR A 24 -5.89 8.05 -13.50
C THR A 24 -5.61 8.56 -14.93
N LYS A 25 -6.11 7.87 -15.94
CA LYS A 25 -6.00 8.28 -17.36
C LYS A 25 -6.64 9.67 -17.63
N ASP A 26 -7.65 10.05 -16.86
CA ASP A 26 -8.32 11.36 -16.90
C ASP A 26 -7.65 12.42 -16.02
N GLY A 27 -6.51 12.11 -15.40
CA GLY A 27 -5.65 13.06 -14.67
C GLY A 27 -5.99 13.27 -13.19
N ARG A 28 -6.92 12.51 -12.59
CA ARG A 28 -7.21 12.60 -11.15
C ARG A 28 -6.11 11.95 -10.33
N TYR A 29 -5.65 12.62 -9.29
CA TYR A 29 -4.65 12.09 -8.37
C TYR A 29 -5.22 11.00 -7.45
N THR A 30 -4.48 9.91 -7.24
CA THR A 30 -4.95 8.72 -6.50
C THR A 30 -3.94 8.18 -5.49
N ASN A 31 -2.71 8.70 -5.45
CA ASN A 31 -1.62 8.19 -4.62
C ASN A 31 -1.95 8.21 -3.12
N ALA A 32 -2.62 9.27 -2.61
CA ALA A 32 -2.97 9.38 -1.21
C ALA A 32 -4.07 8.37 -0.82
N VAL A 33 -5.10 8.23 -1.68
CA VAL A 33 -6.18 7.25 -1.49
C VAL A 33 -5.62 5.83 -1.50
N TYR A 34 -4.81 5.49 -2.52
CA TYR A 34 -4.16 4.19 -2.63
C TYR A 34 -3.32 3.85 -1.39
N GLY A 35 -2.47 4.80 -0.97
CA GLY A 35 -1.61 4.60 0.19
C GLY A 35 -2.38 4.48 1.50
N PHE A 36 -3.41 5.31 1.69
CA PHE A 36 -4.27 5.25 2.87
C PHE A 36 -4.96 3.89 2.99
N ILE A 37 -5.58 3.41 1.91
CA ILE A 37 -6.27 2.10 1.92
C ILE A 37 -5.29 0.97 2.27
N ASN A 38 -4.08 0.99 1.71
CA ASN A 38 -3.07 -0.03 2.02
C ASN A 38 -2.65 -0.02 3.48
N ILE A 39 -2.46 1.16 4.08
CA ILE A 39 -2.15 1.29 5.51
C ILE A 39 -3.34 0.80 6.34
N LEU A 40 -4.56 1.22 6.01
CA LEU A 40 -5.78 0.82 6.69
C LEU A 40 -5.97 -0.70 6.70
N LEU A 41 -5.86 -1.34 5.53
CA LEU A 41 -6.03 -2.80 5.41
C LEU A 41 -4.94 -3.56 6.20
N HIS A 42 -3.71 -3.07 6.19
CA HIS A 42 -2.64 -3.65 7.01
C HIS A 42 -2.93 -3.56 8.51
N LEU A 43 -3.39 -2.40 8.99
CA LEU A 43 -3.77 -2.21 10.39
C LEU A 43 -4.95 -3.10 10.80
N ILE A 44 -5.93 -3.30 9.92
CA ILE A 44 -7.06 -4.20 10.16
C ILE A 44 -6.59 -5.65 10.24
N GLU A 45 -5.74 -6.08 9.32
CA GLU A 45 -5.15 -7.43 9.32
C GLU A 45 -4.32 -7.71 10.57
N GLU A 46 -3.47 -6.75 10.97
CA GLU A 46 -2.58 -6.88 12.14
C GLU A 46 -3.34 -6.90 13.47
N HIS A 47 -4.34 -6.04 13.60
CA HIS A 47 -4.99 -5.82 14.88
C HIS A 47 -6.35 -6.48 15.02
N SER A 48 -7.00 -6.88 13.92
CA SER A 48 -8.33 -7.52 13.90
C SER A 48 -9.36 -6.79 14.79
N PRO A 49 -9.67 -5.49 14.52
CA PRO A 49 -10.60 -4.70 15.32
C PRO A 49 -12.06 -5.11 15.05
N ASP A 50 -12.92 -4.95 16.08
CA ASP A 50 -14.37 -5.10 15.94
C ASP A 50 -15.00 -3.91 15.20
N GLY A 51 -14.36 -2.73 15.30
CA GLY A 51 -14.82 -1.50 14.65
C GLY A 51 -13.67 -0.57 14.27
N VAL A 52 -13.92 0.26 13.27
CA VAL A 52 -12.97 1.24 12.74
C VAL A 52 -13.61 2.62 12.73
N ALA A 53 -12.91 3.61 13.31
CA ALA A 53 -13.30 5.00 13.33
C ALA A 53 -12.16 5.87 12.77
N VAL A 54 -12.43 6.65 11.74
CA VAL A 54 -11.45 7.58 11.13
C VAL A 54 -11.85 9.00 11.49
N ALA A 55 -10.98 9.69 12.22
CA ALA A 55 -11.18 11.07 12.64
C ALA A 55 -10.56 12.04 11.63
N TRP A 56 -11.24 13.13 11.35
CA TRP A 56 -10.81 14.15 10.40
C TRP A 56 -10.89 15.57 10.98
N ASP A 57 -9.90 16.39 10.67
CA ASP A 57 -9.93 17.80 10.98
C ASP A 57 -10.90 18.56 10.06
N LEU A 58 -11.65 19.48 10.62
CA LEU A 58 -12.42 20.46 9.88
C LEU A 58 -11.59 21.71 9.59
N LYS A 59 -11.86 22.38 8.45
CA LYS A 59 -11.27 23.69 8.11
C LYS A 59 -11.94 24.85 8.88
N LYS A 60 -12.20 24.64 10.17
CA LYS A 60 -12.82 25.64 11.04
C LYS A 60 -11.92 25.89 12.25
N PRO A 61 -11.96 27.09 12.84
CA PRO A 61 -11.25 27.35 14.09
C PRO A 61 -11.70 26.35 15.17
N THR A 62 -10.75 25.94 15.99
CA THR A 62 -11.00 25.10 17.16
C THR A 62 -10.90 25.93 18.43
N PHE A 63 -11.31 25.39 19.57
CA PHE A 63 -11.17 26.06 20.87
C PHE A 63 -9.72 26.53 21.15
N ARG A 64 -8.72 25.86 20.59
CA ARG A 64 -7.30 26.26 20.72
C ARG A 64 -7.01 27.58 19.97
N HIS A 65 -7.62 27.80 18.81
CA HIS A 65 -7.51 29.08 18.07
C HIS A 65 -8.20 30.21 18.82
N GLU A 66 -9.29 29.93 19.56
CA GLU A 66 -9.95 30.93 20.39
C GLU A 66 -9.09 31.36 21.59
N MET A 67 -8.38 30.39 22.19
CA MET A 67 -7.45 30.64 23.31
C MET A 67 -6.16 31.32 22.86
N TYR A 68 -5.61 30.92 21.71
CA TYR A 68 -4.33 31.40 21.20
C TYR A 68 -4.39 31.63 19.68
N LYS A 69 -4.51 32.88 19.26
CA LYS A 69 -4.72 33.22 17.85
C LYS A 69 -3.58 32.82 16.91
N GLU A 70 -2.38 32.65 17.44
CA GLU A 70 -1.20 32.25 16.68
C GLU A 70 -1.06 30.72 16.55
N TYR A 71 -1.97 29.98 17.16
CA TYR A 71 -1.96 28.51 17.07
C TYR A 71 -2.03 28.07 15.62
N LYS A 72 -1.07 27.22 15.19
CA LYS A 72 -0.93 26.71 13.82
C LYS A 72 -0.79 27.78 12.71
N ALA A 73 -0.50 29.05 13.05
CA ALA A 73 -0.40 30.15 12.07
C ALA A 73 0.71 29.97 11.03
N GLY A 74 1.72 29.17 11.32
CA GLY A 74 2.85 28.90 10.42
C GLY A 74 2.67 27.72 9.47
N ARG A 75 1.53 27.00 9.52
CA ARG A 75 1.32 25.81 8.67
C ARG A 75 1.15 26.19 7.20
N HIS A 76 1.89 25.48 6.32
CA HIS A 76 1.74 25.63 4.87
C HIS A 76 0.37 25.12 4.40
N ALA A 77 -0.13 25.72 3.31
CA ALA A 77 -1.36 25.26 2.69
C ALA A 77 -1.19 23.83 2.14
N MET A 78 -2.24 23.03 2.32
CA MET A 78 -2.30 21.68 1.75
C MET A 78 -2.26 21.74 0.22
N PRO A 79 -1.42 20.92 -0.46
CA PRO A 79 -1.41 20.80 -1.92
C PRO A 79 -2.81 20.49 -2.47
N ASP A 80 -3.13 21.04 -3.64
CA ASP A 80 -4.43 20.83 -4.27
C ASP A 80 -4.64 19.38 -4.63
N GLU A 81 -3.58 18.69 -5.07
CA GLU A 81 -3.57 17.27 -5.39
C GLU A 81 -3.96 16.36 -4.21
N LEU A 82 -3.61 16.77 -2.98
CA LEU A 82 -4.03 16.07 -1.77
C LEU A 82 -5.46 16.47 -1.37
N ARG A 83 -5.77 17.74 -1.50
CA ARG A 83 -7.09 18.30 -1.10
C ARG A 83 -8.24 17.61 -1.82
N GLU A 84 -8.07 17.32 -3.11
CA GLU A 84 -9.07 16.64 -3.94
C GLU A 84 -9.28 15.19 -3.53
N GLN A 85 -8.30 14.53 -2.95
CA GLN A 85 -8.37 13.13 -2.56
C GLN A 85 -9.07 12.89 -1.21
N ILE A 86 -9.14 13.89 -0.32
CA ILE A 86 -9.75 13.74 1.02
C ILE A 86 -11.24 13.40 0.95
N PRO A 87 -12.10 14.12 0.18
CA PRO A 87 -13.51 13.76 0.07
C PRO A 87 -13.73 12.34 -0.45
N VAL A 88 -12.95 11.95 -1.45
CA VAL A 88 -12.98 10.61 -2.04
C VAL A 88 -12.64 9.54 -1.00
N MET A 89 -11.61 9.80 -0.17
CA MET A 89 -11.23 8.87 0.89
C MET A 89 -12.31 8.72 1.95
N LYS A 90 -12.97 9.82 2.35
CA LYS A 90 -14.09 9.79 3.30
C LYS A 90 -15.26 8.97 2.77
N GLU A 91 -15.56 9.10 1.49
CA GLU A 91 -16.59 8.30 0.83
C GLU A 91 -16.21 6.82 0.84
N ILE A 92 -14.99 6.45 0.48
CA ILE A 92 -14.51 5.08 0.51
C ILE A 92 -14.59 4.49 1.93
N ILE A 93 -14.17 5.23 2.97
CA ILE A 93 -14.29 4.80 4.37
C ILE A 93 -15.75 4.46 4.71
N THR A 94 -16.69 5.30 4.32
CA THR A 94 -18.12 5.09 4.56
C THR A 94 -18.65 3.85 3.82
N LEU A 95 -18.27 3.69 2.55
CA LEU A 95 -18.64 2.54 1.73
C LEU A 95 -18.03 1.22 2.25
N MET A 96 -16.85 1.29 2.89
CA MET A 96 -16.25 0.14 3.59
C MET A 96 -16.98 -0.25 4.89
N GLY A 97 -18.01 0.50 5.28
CA GLY A 97 -18.75 0.27 6.51
C GLY A 97 -18.08 0.81 7.77
N PHE A 98 -17.07 1.66 7.63
CA PHE A 98 -16.35 2.29 8.75
C PHE A 98 -16.93 3.66 9.09
N ALA A 99 -16.70 4.09 10.33
CA ALA A 99 -17.13 5.40 10.76
C ALA A 99 -16.13 6.48 10.32
N SER A 100 -16.65 7.54 9.70
CA SER A 100 -15.92 8.76 9.36
C SER A 100 -16.43 9.89 10.25
N ILE A 101 -15.57 10.46 11.10
CA ILE A 101 -15.96 11.36 12.19
C ILE A 101 -15.30 12.72 12.01
N GLU A 102 -16.10 13.76 12.16
CA GLU A 102 -15.66 15.15 12.25
C GLU A 102 -16.39 15.82 13.41
N CYS A 103 -15.73 16.76 14.09
CA CYS A 103 -16.33 17.48 15.20
C CYS A 103 -16.01 18.97 15.11
N GLU A 104 -17.01 19.82 15.02
CA GLU A 104 -16.83 21.27 14.94
C GLU A 104 -16.27 21.81 16.25
N GLY A 105 -15.23 22.66 16.16
CA GLY A 105 -14.54 23.22 17.30
C GLY A 105 -13.46 22.34 17.92
N TYR A 106 -13.28 21.11 17.44
CA TYR A 106 -12.30 20.12 17.91
C TYR A 106 -11.43 19.62 16.75
N GLU A 107 -10.29 19.06 17.10
CA GLU A 107 -9.36 18.45 16.16
C GLU A 107 -9.53 16.92 16.11
N ALA A 108 -8.97 16.27 15.08
CA ALA A 108 -8.99 14.80 14.98
C ALA A 108 -8.43 14.14 16.24
N ASP A 109 -7.34 14.67 16.82
CA ASP A 109 -6.75 14.17 18.05
C ASP A 109 -7.72 14.18 19.25
N ASP A 110 -8.58 15.21 19.35
CA ASP A 110 -9.59 15.29 20.40
C ASP A 110 -10.68 14.22 20.24
N ILE A 111 -11.03 13.88 18.99
CA ILE A 111 -11.91 12.76 18.67
C ILE A 111 -11.26 11.44 19.10
N LEU A 112 -9.97 11.22 18.73
CA LEU A 112 -9.21 10.05 19.15
C LEU A 112 -9.10 9.95 20.67
N GLY A 113 -8.80 11.08 21.34
CA GLY A 113 -8.73 11.16 22.79
C GLY A 113 -10.06 10.82 23.49
N THR A 114 -11.18 11.24 22.88
CA THR A 114 -12.52 10.92 23.39
C THR A 114 -12.83 9.44 23.26
N LEU A 115 -12.54 8.82 22.10
CA LEU A 115 -12.72 7.37 21.90
C LEU A 115 -11.85 6.55 22.85
N ALA A 116 -10.58 6.95 23.03
CA ALA A 116 -9.67 6.31 23.99
C ALA A 116 -10.19 6.42 25.43
N GLY A 117 -10.66 7.62 25.81
CA GLY A 117 -11.23 7.84 27.16
C GLY A 117 -12.49 7.00 27.43
N GLU A 118 -13.33 6.78 26.43
CA GLU A 118 -14.50 5.90 26.55
C GLU A 118 -14.09 4.41 26.60
N ALA A 119 -13.06 4.02 25.83
CA ALA A 119 -12.52 2.66 25.92
C ALA A 119 -11.97 2.37 27.32
N ASP A 120 -11.23 3.31 27.92
CA ASP A 120 -10.71 3.20 29.28
C ASP A 120 -11.84 3.03 30.31
N LYS A 121 -12.92 3.81 30.20
CA LYS A 121 -14.08 3.73 31.11
C LYS A 121 -14.82 2.40 31.04
N ASN A 122 -14.92 1.85 29.83
CA ASN A 122 -15.67 0.62 29.57
C ASN A 122 -14.84 -0.66 29.71
N GLY A 123 -13.51 -0.57 29.84
CA GLY A 123 -12.60 -1.71 29.80
C GLY A 123 -12.45 -2.30 28.39
N ASP A 124 -12.77 -1.53 27.37
CA ASP A 124 -12.60 -1.87 25.96
C ASP A 124 -11.16 -1.54 25.50
N THR A 125 -10.71 -2.10 24.40
CA THR A 125 -9.39 -1.82 23.84
C THR A 125 -9.50 -0.76 22.74
N CYS A 126 -8.66 0.28 22.80
CA CYS A 126 -8.49 1.28 21.76
C CYS A 126 -7.09 1.21 21.15
N ILE A 127 -7.02 1.13 19.81
CA ILE A 127 -5.77 1.20 19.06
C ILE A 127 -5.81 2.48 18.25
N ILE A 128 -4.94 3.43 18.57
CA ILE A 128 -4.84 4.70 17.84
C ILE A 128 -3.76 4.56 16.77
N ALA A 129 -4.09 4.80 15.52
CA ALA A 129 -3.12 4.84 14.42
C ALA A 129 -2.94 6.28 13.92
N THR A 130 -1.73 6.81 14.07
CA THR A 130 -1.38 8.19 13.70
C THR A 130 0.10 8.29 13.31
N GLY A 131 0.50 9.39 12.70
CA GLY A 131 1.91 9.78 12.54
C GLY A 131 2.36 10.82 13.58
N ASP A 132 1.43 11.30 14.43
CA ASP A 132 1.70 12.35 15.42
C ASP A 132 2.09 11.74 16.76
N ARG A 133 3.21 12.23 17.32
CA ARG A 133 3.71 11.82 18.63
C ARG A 133 2.86 12.35 19.80
N ASP A 134 2.06 13.39 19.56
CA ASP A 134 1.22 13.96 20.60
C ASP A 134 0.20 12.96 21.10
N SER A 135 -0.28 12.06 20.24
CA SER A 135 -1.18 10.98 20.62
C SER A 135 -0.57 9.99 21.63
N LEU A 136 0.77 10.00 21.87
CA LEU A 136 1.40 9.17 22.90
C LEU A 136 0.91 9.51 24.32
N GLN A 137 0.38 10.71 24.55
CA GLN A 137 -0.27 11.10 25.80
C GLN A 137 -1.56 10.33 26.08
N LEU A 138 -2.14 9.66 25.05
CA LEU A 138 -3.38 8.90 25.15
C LEU A 138 -3.17 7.45 25.58
N ILE A 139 -1.93 6.98 25.69
CA ILE A 139 -1.60 5.61 26.08
C ILE A 139 -2.10 5.34 27.50
N SER A 140 -2.81 4.22 27.67
CA SER A 140 -3.34 3.77 28.95
C SER A 140 -3.18 2.25 29.12
N ASP A 141 -3.89 1.63 30.04
CA ASP A 141 -3.95 0.18 30.16
C ASP A 141 -4.80 -0.45 29.04
N GLN A 142 -5.74 0.32 28.49
CA GLN A 142 -6.64 -0.09 27.41
C GLN A 142 -6.25 0.48 26.04
N THR A 143 -5.50 1.57 26.00
CA THR A 143 -5.16 2.30 24.79
C THR A 143 -3.69 2.11 24.41
N ARG A 144 -3.45 1.72 23.15
CA ARG A 144 -2.13 1.67 22.51
C ARG A 144 -2.07 2.61 21.33
N VAL A 145 -0.89 3.14 21.04
CA VAL A 145 -0.67 4.03 19.89
C VAL A 145 0.26 3.36 18.90
N VAL A 146 -0.19 3.24 17.67
CA VAL A 146 0.59 2.79 16.52
C VAL A 146 1.09 4.01 15.79
N LEU A 147 2.36 4.34 16.00
CA LEU A 147 3.01 5.39 15.24
C LEU A 147 3.50 4.86 13.91
N SER A 148 2.90 5.36 12.87
CA SER A 148 3.40 5.14 11.53
C SER A 148 4.69 5.92 11.32
N ALA A 149 5.83 5.28 11.08
CA ALA A 149 7.13 5.89 10.80
C ALA A 149 7.64 5.46 9.42
N THR A 150 8.49 6.27 8.78
CA THR A 150 9.24 5.85 7.59
C THR A 150 10.70 5.68 8.00
N LYS A 151 11.23 4.48 7.90
CA LYS A 151 12.63 4.20 8.18
C LYS A 151 13.29 3.68 6.92
N ALA A 152 14.35 4.37 6.48
CA ALA A 152 15.07 4.03 5.24
C ALA A 152 14.16 3.86 4.00
N GLY A 153 13.14 4.73 3.85
CA GLY A 153 12.21 4.68 2.71
C GLY A 153 11.15 3.58 2.76
N LYS A 154 11.11 2.80 3.85
CA LYS A 154 10.07 1.77 4.06
C LYS A 154 9.08 2.21 5.14
N PRO A 155 7.78 1.99 4.96
CA PRO A 155 6.81 2.21 6.01
C PRO A 155 7.09 1.25 7.19
N GLU A 156 7.17 1.78 8.39
CA GLU A 156 7.34 1.03 9.64
C GLU A 156 6.23 1.48 10.59
N SER A 157 5.57 0.54 11.24
CA SER A 157 4.60 0.81 12.30
C SER A 157 5.22 0.40 13.63
N ILE A 158 5.23 1.33 14.58
CA ILE A 158 5.78 1.07 15.92
C ILE A 158 4.61 1.16 16.90
N VAL A 159 4.33 0.07 17.60
CA VAL A 159 3.31 0.02 18.62
C VAL A 159 3.89 0.48 19.96
N TYR A 160 3.26 1.48 20.56
CA TYR A 160 3.59 1.98 21.88
C TYR A 160 2.49 1.63 22.89
N ASP A 161 2.87 0.94 23.93
CA ASP A 161 2.18 0.84 25.21
C ASP A 161 2.97 1.62 26.28
N LYS A 162 2.52 1.59 27.53
CA LYS A 162 3.22 2.28 28.63
C LYS A 162 4.68 1.83 28.80
N ALA A 163 4.96 0.54 28.61
CA ALA A 163 6.30 -0.01 28.77
C ALA A 163 7.24 0.42 27.61
N ALA A 164 6.76 0.33 26.38
CA ALA A 164 7.50 0.76 25.19
C ALA A 164 7.74 2.28 25.21
N LEU A 165 6.73 3.07 25.62
CA LEU A 165 6.88 4.51 25.80
C LEU A 165 7.97 4.83 26.82
N PHE A 166 7.89 4.21 28.02
CA PHE A 166 8.87 4.44 29.08
C PHE A 166 10.28 4.00 28.65
N SER A 167 10.41 2.85 28.01
CA SER A 167 11.70 2.37 27.48
C SER A 167 12.33 3.33 26.49
N LYS A 168 11.52 3.96 25.62
CA LYS A 168 12.00 4.84 24.55
C LYS A 168 12.27 6.28 25.01
N TYR A 169 11.39 6.82 25.85
CA TYR A 169 11.40 8.25 26.23
C TYR A 169 11.70 8.48 27.70
N SER A 170 11.76 7.43 28.53
CA SER A 170 11.89 7.50 30.00
C SER A 170 10.78 8.36 30.65
N MET A 171 9.58 8.33 30.07
CA MET A 171 8.44 9.14 30.47
C MET A 171 7.15 8.34 30.49
N THR A 172 6.20 8.80 31.31
CA THR A 172 4.81 8.34 31.28
C THR A 172 4.01 9.09 30.20
N PRO A 173 2.80 8.63 29.85
CA PRO A 173 1.92 9.36 28.92
C PRO A 173 1.66 10.81 29.38
N GLU A 174 1.43 11.02 30.65
CA GLU A 174 1.24 12.36 31.25
C GLU A 174 2.52 13.19 31.11
N GLY A 175 3.69 12.57 31.29
CA GLY A 175 4.99 13.22 31.13
C GLY A 175 5.22 13.78 29.73
N MET A 176 4.59 13.22 28.70
CA MET A 176 4.66 13.74 27.32
C MET A 176 3.98 15.13 27.20
N ILE A 177 2.87 15.33 27.93
CA ILE A 177 2.19 16.64 28.00
C ILE A 177 3.09 17.64 28.70
N GLU A 178 3.66 17.26 29.83
CA GLU A 178 4.53 18.10 30.66
C GLU A 178 5.82 18.48 29.90
N LEU A 179 6.37 17.55 29.13
CA LEU A 179 7.50 17.81 28.23
C LEU A 179 7.17 18.90 27.20
N LYS A 180 6.03 18.74 26.51
CA LYS A 180 5.55 19.71 25.51
C LYS A 180 5.26 21.07 26.12
N SER A 181 4.79 21.10 27.35
CA SER A 181 4.53 22.33 28.12
C SER A 181 5.78 23.20 28.30
N LEU A 182 6.94 22.56 28.53
CA LEU A 182 8.20 23.27 28.72
C LEU A 182 8.90 23.58 27.39
N MET A 183 8.98 22.63 26.46
CA MET A 183 9.74 22.81 25.23
C MET A 183 8.96 23.56 24.15
N GLY A 184 7.61 23.57 24.24
CA GLY A 184 6.74 24.06 23.17
C GLY A 184 6.68 23.13 21.98
N ASP A 185 6.06 23.60 20.90
CA ASP A 185 6.01 22.94 19.60
C ASP A 185 6.02 23.97 18.48
N SER A 186 7.09 23.95 17.69
CA SER A 186 7.25 24.86 16.56
C SER A 186 6.31 24.55 15.39
N SER A 187 5.85 23.31 15.24
CA SER A 187 4.94 22.90 14.16
C SER A 187 3.53 23.44 14.37
N ASP A 188 3.11 23.53 15.62
CA ASP A 188 1.81 24.05 16.04
C ASP A 188 1.86 25.47 16.62
N ASN A 189 3.05 26.07 16.58
CA ASN A 189 3.31 27.39 17.14
C ASN A 189 2.94 27.50 18.64
N ILE A 190 3.19 26.42 19.40
CA ILE A 190 3.02 26.39 20.86
C ILE A 190 4.30 26.95 21.50
N PRO A 191 4.20 28.01 22.33
CA PRO A 191 5.35 28.82 22.70
C PRO A 191 6.38 28.11 23.58
N GLY A 192 5.96 27.27 24.51
CA GLY A 192 6.84 26.70 25.53
C GLY A 192 7.52 27.76 26.40
N VAL A 193 8.60 27.37 27.08
CA VAL A 193 9.48 28.27 27.83
C VAL A 193 10.67 28.66 26.96
N ALA A 194 10.81 29.94 26.67
CA ALA A 194 11.87 30.45 25.81
C ALA A 194 13.27 29.99 26.28
N GLY A 195 14.01 29.31 25.39
CA GLY A 195 15.33 28.79 25.67
C GLY A 195 15.39 27.52 26.51
N ILE A 196 14.26 26.83 26.72
CA ILE A 196 14.17 25.47 27.23
C ILE A 196 13.85 24.55 26.03
N GLY A 197 14.84 23.85 25.52
CA GLY A 197 14.64 22.86 24.45
C GLY A 197 14.45 21.45 25.00
N GLU A 198 14.22 20.49 24.09
CA GLU A 198 13.89 19.08 24.40
C GLU A 198 14.79 18.46 25.46
N LYS A 199 16.11 18.56 25.33
CA LYS A 199 17.06 17.98 26.32
C LYS A 199 16.87 18.51 27.73
N THR A 200 16.66 19.82 27.88
CA THR A 200 16.49 20.44 29.20
C THR A 200 15.11 20.12 29.76
N ALA A 201 14.07 20.19 28.94
CA ALA A 201 12.71 19.83 29.32
C ALA A 201 12.62 18.36 29.75
N THR A 202 13.22 17.44 28.97
CA THR A 202 13.31 16.01 29.33
C THR A 202 13.97 15.80 30.68
N ALA A 203 15.13 16.44 30.93
CA ALA A 203 15.84 16.30 32.20
C ALA A 203 14.99 16.82 33.38
N LEU A 204 14.29 17.95 33.18
CA LEU A 204 13.43 18.51 34.22
C LEU A 204 12.21 17.60 34.54
N ILE A 205 11.52 17.10 33.52
CA ILE A 205 10.34 16.26 33.72
C ILE A 205 10.76 14.88 34.26
N THR A 206 11.85 14.30 33.79
CA THR A 206 12.37 13.04 34.35
C THR A 206 12.76 13.18 35.82
N ALA A 207 13.33 14.32 36.22
CA ALA A 207 13.78 14.54 37.60
C ALA A 207 12.63 14.94 38.56
N TYR A 208 11.67 15.73 38.07
CA TYR A 208 10.68 16.42 38.92
C TYR A 208 9.21 16.09 38.62
N GLY A 209 8.96 15.34 37.54
CA GLY A 209 7.66 14.78 37.18
C GLY A 209 6.75 15.70 36.36
N ASN A 210 6.39 16.88 36.88
CA ASN A 210 5.45 17.79 36.24
C ASN A 210 5.78 19.26 36.47
N ILE A 211 5.18 20.15 35.66
CA ILE A 211 5.43 21.58 35.78
C ILE A 211 4.89 22.19 37.06
N ASP A 212 3.82 21.65 37.63
CA ASP A 212 3.28 22.17 38.90
C ASP A 212 4.32 22.03 40.00
N TYR A 213 4.90 20.84 40.19
CA TYR A 213 5.97 20.61 41.17
C TYR A 213 7.19 21.50 40.88
N ILE A 214 7.58 21.65 39.62
CA ILE A 214 8.71 22.50 39.21
C ILE A 214 8.47 23.95 39.62
N TYR A 215 7.30 24.50 39.36
CA TYR A 215 6.99 25.91 39.65
C TYR A 215 6.70 26.19 41.13
N GLU A 216 6.16 25.20 41.87
CA GLU A 216 5.96 25.29 43.32
C GLU A 216 7.26 25.28 44.10
N ASN A 217 8.27 24.55 43.59
CA ASN A 217 9.54 24.36 44.25
C ASN A 217 10.70 25.08 43.55
N LEU A 218 10.43 25.99 42.63
CA LEU A 218 11.40 26.55 41.69
C LEU A 218 12.68 27.10 42.32
N ASP A 219 12.56 27.69 43.53
CA ASP A 219 13.68 28.31 44.22
C ASP A 219 14.58 27.29 44.93
N THR A 220 14.08 26.08 45.20
CA THR A 220 14.77 25.02 45.96
C THR A 220 15.28 23.89 45.09
N LEU A 221 14.88 23.82 43.81
CA LEU A 221 15.32 22.78 42.86
C LEU A 221 16.82 22.85 42.63
N ASP A 222 17.46 21.69 42.48
CA ASP A 222 18.86 21.59 42.06
C ASP A 222 19.01 21.77 40.55
N ILE A 223 18.88 23.00 40.10
CA ILE A 223 18.99 23.42 38.69
C ILE A 223 19.86 24.66 38.55
N LYS A 224 20.47 24.85 37.37
CA LYS A 224 21.29 26.03 37.09
C LYS A 224 20.44 27.30 37.18
N ASP A 225 21.02 28.38 37.73
CA ASP A 225 20.32 29.66 37.85
C ASP A 225 19.75 30.19 36.52
N GLY A 226 20.51 30.05 35.41
CA GLY A 226 20.02 30.45 34.11
C GLY A 226 18.79 29.65 33.62
N ILE A 227 18.60 28.40 34.05
CA ILE A 227 17.39 27.61 33.78
C ILE A 227 16.26 28.11 34.66
N ARG A 228 16.54 28.35 35.95
CA ARG A 228 15.59 28.88 36.95
C ARG A 228 14.97 30.20 36.49
N GLU A 229 15.80 31.15 36.00
CA GLU A 229 15.33 32.41 35.49
C GLU A 229 14.44 32.28 34.24
N LYS A 230 14.81 31.38 33.31
CA LYS A 230 13.98 31.09 32.14
C LYS A 230 12.64 30.51 32.51
N LEU A 231 12.61 29.54 33.44
CA LEU A 231 11.37 28.97 33.93
C LEU A 231 10.51 30.04 34.61
N ARG A 232 11.10 30.90 35.45
CA ARG A 232 10.38 31.99 36.13
C ARG A 232 9.74 32.93 35.11
N ALA A 233 10.49 33.36 34.11
CA ALA A 233 10.02 34.28 33.07
C ALA A 233 8.96 33.64 32.14
N GLY A 234 9.06 32.31 31.89
CA GLY A 234 8.20 31.58 30.96
C GLY A 234 7.01 30.87 31.63
N ARG A 235 6.71 31.12 32.90
CA ARG A 235 5.66 30.40 33.64
C ARG A 235 4.31 30.40 32.93
N GLU A 236 3.83 31.54 32.54
CA GLU A 236 2.52 31.68 31.85
C GLU A 236 2.50 30.90 30.54
N ASN A 237 3.57 31.00 29.75
CA ASN A 237 3.69 30.27 28.50
C ASN A 237 3.74 28.73 28.72
N ALA A 238 4.36 28.23 29.79
CA ALA A 238 4.36 26.82 30.11
C ALA A 238 2.93 26.30 30.36
N TYR A 239 2.14 27.03 31.16
CA TYR A 239 0.75 26.63 31.44
C TYR A 239 -0.15 26.77 30.20
N LEU A 240 0.04 27.84 29.40
CA LEU A 240 -0.65 27.98 28.13
C LEU A 240 -0.32 26.80 27.20
N SER A 241 0.96 26.46 27.09
CA SER A 241 1.44 25.35 26.26
C SER A 241 0.90 24.01 26.72
N ARG A 242 0.79 23.78 28.06
CA ARG A 242 0.13 22.60 28.61
C ARG A 242 -1.33 22.52 28.15
N THR A 243 -2.06 23.62 28.25
CA THR A 243 -3.47 23.67 27.85
C THR A 243 -3.64 23.43 26.35
N LEU A 244 -2.80 24.04 25.51
CA LEU A 244 -2.84 23.86 24.05
C LEU A 244 -2.40 22.46 23.60
N GLY A 245 -1.40 21.87 24.27
CA GLY A 245 -0.85 20.54 23.95
C GLY A 245 -1.65 19.37 24.52
N THR A 246 -2.58 19.62 25.46
CA THR A 246 -3.41 18.58 26.02
C THR A 246 -4.54 18.21 25.07
N ILE A 247 -4.65 16.92 24.74
CA ILE A 247 -5.74 16.39 23.92
C ILE A 247 -7.01 16.30 24.76
N CYS A 248 -8.10 16.87 24.25
CA CYS A 248 -9.41 16.79 24.90
C CYS A 248 -9.98 15.37 24.80
N LYS A 249 -10.45 14.83 25.93
CA LYS A 249 -11.09 13.50 26.00
C LYS A 249 -12.62 13.58 26.09
N GLU A 250 -13.18 14.75 25.82
CA GLU A 250 -14.61 15.01 25.98
C GLU A 250 -15.23 15.78 24.83
N ALA A 251 -14.75 15.55 23.59
CA ALA A 251 -15.35 16.10 22.40
C ALA A 251 -16.82 15.64 22.27
N PRO A 252 -17.73 16.52 21.79
CA PRO A 252 -19.16 16.20 21.67
C PRO A 252 -19.47 15.31 20.48
N ILE A 253 -18.89 14.11 20.48
CA ILE A 253 -19.15 13.04 19.52
C ILE A 253 -20.02 11.96 20.16
N ASP A 254 -20.49 11.02 19.34
CA ASP A 254 -21.14 9.82 19.89
C ASP A 254 -20.09 9.02 20.70
N ARG A 255 -20.38 8.79 21.99
CA ARG A 255 -19.47 8.13 22.92
C ARG A 255 -19.72 6.62 23.04
N ALA A 256 -20.82 6.13 22.46
CA ALA A 256 -21.11 4.71 22.48
C ALA A 256 -20.22 3.96 21.48
N LEU A 257 -19.16 3.31 21.95
CA LEU A 257 -18.21 2.61 21.08
C LEU A 257 -18.86 1.54 20.21
N SER A 258 -20.00 0.98 20.65
CA SER A 258 -20.81 0.05 19.84
C SER A 258 -21.31 0.62 18.52
N ASN A 259 -21.43 1.95 18.40
CA ASN A 259 -21.87 2.61 17.17
C ASN A 259 -20.77 2.67 16.11
N TYR A 260 -19.53 2.35 16.48
CA TYR A 260 -18.35 2.31 15.60
C TYR A 260 -17.98 0.88 15.16
N ILE A 261 -18.78 -0.12 15.52
CA ILE A 261 -18.62 -1.50 15.02
C ILE A 261 -18.74 -1.46 13.48
N THR A 262 -17.85 -2.21 12.83
CA THR A 262 -17.82 -2.29 11.37
C THR A 262 -19.15 -2.79 10.81
N LYS A 263 -19.75 -2.02 9.91
CA LYS A 263 -21.00 -2.35 9.22
C LYS A 263 -20.70 -3.14 7.94
N PRO A 264 -21.69 -3.85 7.37
CA PRO A 264 -21.54 -4.43 6.05
C PRO A 264 -21.13 -3.35 5.04
N ARG A 265 -20.13 -3.67 4.20
CA ARG A 265 -19.65 -2.76 3.16
C ARG A 265 -20.65 -2.64 2.01
N ASP A 266 -20.71 -1.48 1.38
CA ASP A 266 -21.40 -1.29 0.11
C ASP A 266 -20.48 -1.72 -1.04
N GLU A 267 -20.61 -2.96 -1.50
CA GLU A 267 -19.77 -3.52 -2.55
C GLU A 267 -19.95 -2.83 -3.90
N GLN A 268 -21.17 -2.38 -4.22
CA GLN A 268 -21.46 -1.70 -5.48
C GLN A 268 -20.86 -0.31 -5.52
N GLY A 269 -21.04 0.46 -4.44
CA GLY A 269 -20.42 1.79 -4.30
C GLY A 269 -18.90 1.71 -4.31
N LEU A 270 -18.32 0.76 -3.56
CA LEU A 270 -16.86 0.54 -3.55
C LEU A 270 -16.34 0.16 -4.93
N TYR A 271 -17.00 -0.75 -5.63
CA TYR A 271 -16.64 -1.12 -6.98
C TYR A 271 -16.62 0.10 -7.90
N ALA A 272 -17.71 0.87 -7.92
CA ALA A 272 -17.85 2.03 -8.80
C ALA A 272 -16.76 3.08 -8.55
N ILE A 273 -16.54 3.45 -7.29
CA ILE A 273 -15.55 4.48 -6.94
C ILE A 273 -14.12 3.99 -7.20
N MET A 274 -13.77 2.78 -6.81
CA MET A 274 -12.42 2.23 -7.02
C MET A 274 -12.11 1.99 -8.50
N ASN A 275 -13.08 1.54 -9.29
CA ASN A 275 -12.96 1.43 -10.74
C ASN A 275 -12.70 2.81 -11.39
N SER A 276 -13.46 3.83 -10.98
CA SER A 276 -13.26 5.21 -11.46
C SER A 276 -11.89 5.79 -11.10
N LEU A 277 -11.23 5.27 -10.06
CA LEU A 277 -9.89 5.64 -9.61
C LEU A 277 -8.80 4.71 -10.12
N GLU A 278 -9.15 3.72 -10.96
CA GLU A 278 -8.22 2.72 -11.53
C GLU A 278 -7.43 1.94 -10.45
N LEU A 279 -8.04 1.71 -9.28
CA LEU A 279 -7.43 1.01 -8.14
C LEU A 279 -7.62 -0.51 -8.21
N TYR A 280 -7.36 -1.11 -9.35
CA TYR A 280 -7.66 -2.53 -9.66
C TYR A 280 -7.04 -3.51 -8.67
N LYS A 281 -5.77 -3.35 -8.31
CA LYS A 281 -5.11 -4.21 -7.30
C LYS A 281 -5.78 -4.17 -5.92
N THR A 282 -6.25 -2.99 -5.53
CA THR A 282 -6.97 -2.82 -4.28
C THR A 282 -8.34 -3.49 -4.34
N MET A 283 -9.01 -3.40 -5.49
CA MET A 283 -10.27 -4.10 -5.74
C MET A 283 -10.09 -5.62 -5.61
N ASP A 284 -9.04 -6.17 -6.22
CA ASP A 284 -8.73 -7.61 -6.14
C ASP A 284 -8.44 -8.05 -4.70
N ARG A 285 -7.64 -7.28 -3.95
CA ARG A 285 -7.36 -7.54 -2.52
C ARG A 285 -8.63 -7.51 -1.66
N LEU A 286 -9.60 -6.67 -2.00
CA LEU A 286 -10.90 -6.58 -1.32
C LEU A 286 -11.91 -7.60 -1.82
N GLY A 287 -11.59 -8.38 -2.85
CA GLY A 287 -12.50 -9.32 -3.48
C GLY A 287 -13.69 -8.65 -4.20
N LEU A 288 -13.54 -7.39 -4.60
CA LEU A 288 -14.57 -6.60 -5.28
C LEU A 288 -14.63 -6.94 -6.77
N GLY A 289 -14.58 -8.05 -7.20
CA GLY A 289 -14.60 -8.37 -8.64
C GLY A 289 -15.22 -9.72 -8.94
N ALA A 290 -15.03 -10.67 -8.04
CA ALA A 290 -15.44 -12.04 -8.31
C ALA A 290 -16.96 -12.26 -8.28
N GLN A 291 -17.70 -11.52 -7.44
CA GLN A 291 -19.15 -11.68 -7.34
C GLN A 291 -19.95 -10.71 -8.21
N GLN A 292 -19.41 -9.53 -8.53
CA GLN A 292 -20.15 -8.53 -9.32
C GLN A 292 -19.96 -8.69 -10.83
N THR A 293 -18.88 -9.33 -11.29
CA THR A 293 -18.74 -9.66 -12.71
C THR A 293 -19.91 -10.53 -13.21
N LEU A 294 -20.57 -11.21 -12.29
CA LEU A 294 -21.70 -12.11 -12.58
C LEU A 294 -23.10 -11.48 -12.29
N SER A 295 -23.17 -10.35 -11.59
CA SER A 295 -24.43 -9.71 -11.20
C SER A 295 -24.73 -8.40 -11.93
N PHE A 296 -23.84 -7.90 -12.81
CA PHE A 296 -24.21 -6.81 -13.70
C PHE A 296 -25.34 -7.30 -14.58
N SER A 297 -26.52 -6.73 -14.35
CA SER A 297 -27.72 -7.00 -15.15
C SER A 297 -27.35 -6.88 -16.62
N ALA A 298 -27.43 -7.99 -17.33
CA ALA A 298 -27.32 -8.03 -18.78
C ALA A 298 -28.15 -6.86 -19.34
N LYS A 299 -27.48 -5.82 -19.83
CA LYS A 299 -28.14 -4.94 -20.80
C LYS A 299 -28.51 -5.88 -21.92
N SER A 300 -29.78 -6.21 -22.01
CA SER A 300 -30.48 -7.03 -23.01
C SER A 300 -29.59 -7.47 -24.19
N GLY A 301 -28.66 -8.38 -23.96
CA GLY A 301 -27.85 -9.07 -24.95
C GLY A 301 -28.27 -10.52 -25.01
N GLU A 302 -28.13 -11.14 -26.16
CA GLU A 302 -28.42 -12.54 -26.39
C GLU A 302 -27.69 -13.43 -25.37
N CYS A 303 -28.42 -14.37 -24.77
CA CYS A 303 -27.85 -15.31 -23.83
C CYS A 303 -26.96 -16.32 -24.59
N ILE A 304 -25.70 -16.46 -24.17
CA ILE A 304 -24.80 -17.48 -24.72
C ILE A 304 -25.14 -18.83 -24.10
N GLY A 305 -25.39 -19.84 -24.96
CA GLY A 305 -25.75 -21.19 -24.56
C GLY A 305 -24.52 -22.09 -24.41
N ALA A 306 -24.41 -22.80 -23.27
CA ALA A 306 -23.45 -23.88 -23.14
C ALA A 306 -23.97 -25.13 -23.85
N VAL A 307 -23.17 -25.67 -24.79
CA VAL A 307 -23.51 -26.86 -25.60
C VAL A 307 -22.43 -27.92 -25.50
N GLU A 308 -22.78 -29.18 -25.75
CA GLU A 308 -21.77 -30.23 -25.91
C GLU A 308 -20.97 -30.02 -27.21
N PHE A 309 -19.69 -30.36 -27.23
CA PHE A 309 -18.83 -30.13 -28.40
C PHE A 309 -19.38 -30.75 -29.70
N LYS A 310 -20.06 -31.90 -29.62
CA LYS A 310 -20.68 -32.53 -30.77
C LYS A 310 -21.79 -31.69 -31.44
N ASP A 311 -22.43 -30.81 -30.66
CA ASP A 311 -23.54 -29.93 -31.08
C ASP A 311 -23.05 -28.50 -31.29
N PHE A 312 -21.74 -28.25 -31.17
CA PHE A 312 -21.14 -26.94 -31.33
C PHE A 312 -20.98 -26.58 -32.82
N GLU A 313 -21.67 -25.57 -33.23
CA GLU A 313 -21.55 -25.01 -34.58
C GLU A 313 -20.59 -23.82 -34.55
N CYS A 314 -19.52 -23.91 -35.34
CA CYS A 314 -18.56 -22.83 -35.49
C CYS A 314 -18.90 -21.97 -36.72
N SER A 315 -19.03 -20.67 -36.49
CA SER A 315 -19.14 -19.67 -37.59
C SER A 315 -17.74 -19.37 -38.15
N ASP A 316 -17.62 -18.24 -38.81
CA ASP A 316 -16.37 -17.70 -39.34
C ASP A 316 -15.39 -17.22 -38.26
N LYS A 317 -15.87 -17.02 -37.01
CA LYS A 317 -15.06 -16.54 -35.87
C LYS A 317 -15.08 -17.51 -34.72
N LEU A 318 -13.92 -17.83 -34.19
CA LEU A 318 -13.72 -18.73 -33.05
C LEU A 318 -12.89 -18.02 -31.98
N TYR A 319 -13.49 -17.79 -30.80
CA TYR A 319 -12.83 -17.24 -29.61
C TYR A 319 -12.37 -18.37 -28.73
N ILE A 320 -11.10 -18.33 -28.30
CA ILE A 320 -10.43 -19.45 -27.66
C ILE A 320 -9.76 -18.99 -26.38
N ILE A 321 -10.11 -19.64 -25.27
CA ILE A 321 -9.29 -19.66 -24.05
C ILE A 321 -8.90 -21.10 -23.75
N TRP A 322 -7.85 -21.26 -22.97
CA TRP A 322 -7.28 -22.60 -22.74
C TRP A 322 -6.58 -22.69 -21.39
N ASP A 323 -6.62 -23.88 -20.84
CA ASP A 323 -5.81 -24.36 -19.73
C ASP A 323 -5.42 -25.81 -19.99
N ASP A 324 -5.85 -26.77 -19.20
CA ASP A 324 -5.75 -28.21 -19.52
C ASP A 324 -6.72 -28.60 -20.64
N SER A 325 -7.86 -27.94 -20.74
CA SER A 325 -8.88 -28.08 -21.78
C SER A 325 -8.91 -26.89 -22.72
N ILE A 326 -9.66 -27.01 -23.81
CA ILE A 326 -9.89 -25.93 -24.79
C ILE A 326 -11.34 -25.48 -24.66
N TYR A 327 -11.53 -24.20 -24.42
CA TYR A 327 -12.85 -23.59 -24.29
C TYR A 327 -13.08 -22.70 -25.52
N LEU A 328 -14.15 -22.98 -26.21
CA LEU A 328 -14.46 -22.36 -27.51
C LEU A 328 -15.77 -21.57 -27.40
N CYS A 329 -15.77 -20.37 -27.97
CA CYS A 329 -16.98 -19.57 -28.14
C CYS A 329 -17.12 -19.18 -29.60
N SER A 330 -18.30 -19.38 -30.19
CA SER A 330 -18.63 -18.95 -31.56
C SER A 330 -20.12 -18.62 -31.65
N GLY A 331 -20.45 -17.50 -32.27
CA GLY A 331 -21.82 -16.99 -32.27
C GLY A 331 -22.38 -16.84 -30.86
N ASN A 332 -23.45 -17.55 -30.54
CA ASN A 332 -24.12 -17.57 -29.23
C ASN A 332 -23.91 -18.90 -28.47
N ASN A 333 -22.91 -19.68 -28.84
CA ASN A 333 -22.61 -20.96 -28.23
C ASN A 333 -21.22 -20.99 -27.61
N VAL A 334 -21.09 -21.66 -26.46
CA VAL A 334 -19.82 -21.93 -25.78
C VAL A 334 -19.72 -23.42 -25.47
N THR A 335 -18.53 -23.96 -25.59
CA THR A 335 -18.26 -25.39 -25.33
C THR A 335 -16.86 -25.60 -24.76
N VAL A 336 -16.63 -26.79 -24.19
CA VAL A 336 -15.33 -27.27 -23.77
C VAL A 336 -15.00 -28.57 -24.50
N THR A 337 -13.73 -28.75 -24.84
CA THR A 337 -13.22 -29.94 -25.53
C THR A 337 -11.74 -30.15 -25.23
N ASP A 338 -11.16 -31.22 -25.71
CA ASP A 338 -9.72 -31.44 -25.74
C ASP A 338 -9.08 -30.93 -27.04
N LEU A 339 -7.77 -30.79 -27.02
CA LEU A 339 -7.02 -30.20 -28.14
C LEU A 339 -7.12 -31.03 -29.43
N GLN A 340 -7.17 -32.37 -29.34
CA GLN A 340 -7.24 -33.26 -30.51
C GLN A 340 -8.63 -33.20 -31.15
N SER A 341 -9.67 -33.15 -30.34
CA SER A 341 -11.04 -32.96 -30.83
C SER A 341 -11.24 -31.58 -31.48
N ALA A 342 -10.59 -30.53 -30.97
CA ALA A 342 -10.61 -29.19 -31.55
C ALA A 342 -9.75 -29.06 -32.84
N LYS A 343 -8.84 -29.99 -33.14
CA LYS A 343 -7.89 -29.93 -34.26
C LYS A 343 -8.53 -29.51 -35.60
N PRO A 344 -9.68 -30.08 -36.03
CA PRO A 344 -10.28 -29.69 -37.32
C PRO A 344 -10.70 -28.21 -37.38
N LEU A 345 -11.06 -27.61 -36.26
CA LEU A 345 -11.41 -26.18 -36.16
C LEU A 345 -10.15 -25.31 -36.13
N LEU A 346 -9.12 -25.72 -35.39
CA LEU A 346 -7.87 -24.99 -35.23
C LEU A 346 -7.04 -24.93 -36.52
N GLU A 347 -7.03 -26.02 -37.29
CA GLU A 347 -6.30 -26.12 -38.58
C GLU A 347 -7.08 -25.53 -39.77
N ASN A 348 -8.33 -25.11 -39.60
CA ASN A 348 -9.13 -24.56 -40.66
C ASN A 348 -8.75 -23.09 -40.94
N GLU A 349 -8.09 -22.83 -42.09
CA GLU A 349 -7.67 -21.48 -42.49
C GLU A 349 -8.82 -20.49 -42.75
N LYS A 350 -10.06 -20.98 -42.91
CA LYS A 350 -11.23 -20.13 -43.18
C LYS A 350 -11.85 -19.56 -41.91
N ILE A 351 -11.54 -20.13 -40.75
CA ILE A 351 -12.04 -19.68 -39.49
C ILE A 351 -11.02 -18.72 -38.86
N GLU A 352 -11.46 -17.53 -38.51
CA GLU A 352 -10.67 -16.55 -37.76
C GLU A 352 -10.54 -16.98 -36.28
N LYS A 353 -9.32 -17.12 -35.77
CA LYS A 353 -9.09 -17.43 -34.35
C LYS A 353 -8.74 -16.17 -33.58
N TRP A 354 -9.45 -15.97 -32.51
CA TRP A 354 -9.28 -14.93 -31.53
C TRP A 354 -8.86 -15.61 -30.24
N VAL A 355 -7.62 -15.43 -29.80
CA VAL A 355 -7.03 -16.23 -28.72
C VAL A 355 -6.68 -15.37 -27.51
N TYR A 356 -6.52 -16.01 -26.37
CA TYR A 356 -5.87 -15.45 -25.21
C TYR A 356 -4.52 -16.12 -25.03
N ASP A 357 -3.40 -15.35 -25.00
CA ASP A 357 -2.02 -15.83 -24.92
C ASP A 357 -1.62 -16.70 -26.11
N TYR A 358 -1.59 -16.10 -27.29
CA TYR A 358 -1.28 -16.76 -28.56
C TYR A 358 0.05 -17.50 -28.52
N LYS A 359 1.13 -16.87 -28.01
CA LYS A 359 2.47 -17.48 -28.00
C LYS A 359 2.46 -18.85 -27.31
N ASN A 360 1.92 -18.92 -26.09
CA ASN A 360 1.91 -20.16 -25.32
C ASN A 360 0.88 -21.16 -25.87
N PHE A 361 -0.25 -20.68 -26.39
CA PHE A 361 -1.21 -21.57 -27.04
C PHE A 361 -0.64 -22.20 -28.33
N HIS A 362 0.09 -21.44 -29.14
CA HIS A 362 0.81 -21.94 -30.31
C HIS A 362 1.80 -23.05 -29.94
N LYS A 363 2.60 -22.85 -28.88
CA LYS A 363 3.52 -23.87 -28.36
C LYS A 363 2.78 -25.14 -27.92
N LYS A 364 1.64 -25.00 -27.21
CA LYS A 364 0.81 -26.14 -26.80
C LYS A 364 0.28 -26.91 -28.02
N CYS A 365 -0.22 -26.21 -29.02
CA CYS A 365 -0.67 -26.81 -30.28
C CYS A 365 0.46 -27.56 -30.99
N ALA A 366 1.63 -26.93 -31.16
CA ALA A 366 2.80 -27.51 -31.79
C ALA A 366 3.28 -28.80 -31.09
N SER A 367 3.30 -28.80 -29.75
CA SER A 367 3.69 -29.97 -28.94
C SER A 367 2.75 -31.18 -29.11
N ALA A 368 1.51 -30.94 -29.55
CA ALA A 368 0.49 -31.96 -29.77
C ALA A 368 0.26 -32.27 -31.27
N ASP A 369 1.15 -31.82 -32.17
CA ASP A 369 1.02 -31.94 -33.62
C ASP A 369 -0.30 -31.35 -34.18
N VAL A 370 -0.69 -30.19 -33.67
CA VAL A 370 -1.84 -29.41 -34.11
C VAL A 370 -1.33 -28.08 -34.69
N LYS A 371 -1.73 -27.77 -35.93
CA LYS A 371 -1.41 -26.48 -36.54
C LYS A 371 -2.48 -25.45 -36.20
N LEU A 372 -2.03 -24.33 -35.62
CA LEU A 372 -2.91 -23.22 -35.32
C LEU A 372 -2.86 -22.21 -36.46
N GLU A 373 -3.89 -22.21 -37.30
CA GLU A 373 -3.96 -21.41 -38.52
C GLU A 373 -4.93 -20.22 -38.37
N ASN A 374 -4.65 -19.14 -39.10
CA ASN A 374 -5.49 -17.93 -39.17
C ASN A 374 -5.82 -17.29 -37.82
N VAL A 375 -4.80 -17.10 -36.97
CA VAL A 375 -4.93 -16.28 -35.75
C VAL A 375 -4.87 -14.81 -36.13
N ILE A 376 -5.94 -14.08 -35.82
CA ILE A 376 -6.06 -12.66 -36.18
C ILE A 376 -6.07 -11.73 -34.95
N PHE A 377 -6.19 -12.26 -33.76
CA PHE A 377 -6.23 -11.43 -32.55
C PHE A 377 -5.74 -12.19 -31.31
N ASP A 378 -5.02 -11.48 -30.44
CA ASP A 378 -4.63 -11.93 -29.11
C ASP A 378 -5.02 -10.87 -28.07
N SER A 379 -5.96 -11.21 -27.18
CA SER A 379 -6.47 -10.29 -26.18
C SER A 379 -5.47 -9.94 -25.09
N LEU A 380 -4.48 -10.81 -24.79
CA LEU A 380 -3.39 -10.52 -23.85
C LEU A 380 -2.46 -9.45 -24.44
N LEU A 381 -2.01 -9.63 -25.70
CA LEU A 381 -1.18 -8.64 -26.40
C LEU A 381 -1.92 -7.32 -26.62
N ALA A 382 -3.21 -7.38 -26.95
CA ALA A 382 -4.06 -6.20 -27.06
C ALA A 382 -4.12 -5.40 -25.75
N GLY A 383 -4.31 -6.08 -24.64
CA GLY A 383 -4.27 -5.49 -23.30
C GLY A 383 -2.91 -4.86 -22.99
N TYR A 384 -1.82 -5.53 -23.33
CA TYR A 384 -0.45 -5.02 -23.17
C TYR A 384 -0.24 -3.72 -23.98
N LEU A 385 -0.65 -3.67 -25.23
CA LEU A 385 -0.50 -2.47 -26.07
C LEU A 385 -1.29 -1.29 -25.52
N LEU A 386 -2.50 -1.53 -25.01
CA LEU A 386 -3.37 -0.49 -24.46
C LEU A 386 -2.90 0.01 -23.09
N SER A 387 -2.27 -0.85 -22.27
CA SER A 387 -1.82 -0.53 -20.91
C SER A 387 -0.49 -1.22 -20.54
N PRO A 388 0.65 -0.78 -21.12
CA PRO A 388 1.95 -1.47 -20.97
C PRO A 388 2.47 -1.53 -19.51
N ALA A 389 2.02 -0.62 -18.67
CA ALA A 389 2.40 -0.54 -17.26
C ALA A 389 1.57 -1.46 -16.34
N ALA A 390 0.58 -2.16 -16.89
CA ALA A 390 -0.26 -3.05 -16.13
C ALA A 390 0.53 -4.27 -15.62
N SER A 391 0.19 -4.76 -14.42
CA SER A 391 0.87 -5.92 -13.82
C SER A 391 0.37 -7.26 -14.32
N GLU A 392 -0.84 -7.30 -14.91
CA GLU A 392 -1.51 -8.49 -15.45
C GLU A 392 -2.55 -8.08 -16.49
N TYR A 393 -2.99 -9.04 -17.30
CA TYR A 393 -3.95 -8.86 -18.39
C TYR A 393 -5.04 -9.94 -18.36
N SER A 394 -5.54 -10.31 -17.16
CA SER A 394 -6.63 -11.26 -17.03
C SER A 394 -7.91 -10.76 -17.74
N LEU A 395 -8.73 -11.68 -18.26
CA LEU A 395 -9.95 -11.34 -18.98
C LEU A 395 -10.92 -10.50 -18.15
N THR A 396 -11.04 -10.81 -16.86
CA THR A 396 -11.88 -10.06 -15.93
C THR A 396 -11.39 -8.63 -15.74
N ARG A 397 -10.07 -8.44 -15.67
CA ARG A 397 -9.48 -7.11 -15.60
C ARG A 397 -9.69 -6.34 -16.90
N LEU A 398 -9.39 -6.94 -18.05
CA LEU A 398 -9.58 -6.31 -19.37
C LEU A 398 -11.05 -5.92 -19.58
N ALA A 399 -11.99 -6.81 -19.23
CA ALA A 399 -13.41 -6.50 -19.31
C ALA A 399 -13.80 -5.28 -18.46
N ARG A 400 -13.26 -5.20 -17.26
CA ARG A 400 -13.52 -4.10 -16.32
C ARG A 400 -12.85 -2.79 -16.75
N GLU A 401 -11.59 -2.85 -17.15
CA GLU A 401 -10.81 -1.66 -17.53
C GLU A 401 -11.34 -0.98 -18.79
N TYR A 402 -11.91 -1.77 -19.72
CA TYR A 402 -12.40 -1.27 -21.02
C TYR A 402 -13.92 -1.33 -21.15
N ASP A 403 -14.66 -1.56 -20.06
CA ASP A 403 -16.14 -1.63 -20.02
C ASP A 403 -16.72 -2.63 -21.03
N ALA A 404 -16.04 -3.79 -21.23
CA ALA A 404 -16.56 -4.82 -22.12
C ALA A 404 -17.87 -5.40 -21.58
N PRO A 405 -18.90 -5.59 -22.43
CA PRO A 405 -20.18 -6.13 -22.02
C PRO A 405 -20.02 -7.54 -21.43
N ILE A 406 -20.64 -7.79 -20.29
CA ILE A 406 -20.65 -9.12 -19.69
C ILE A 406 -21.82 -9.90 -20.25
N PRO A 407 -21.58 -10.99 -21.00
CA PRO A 407 -22.64 -11.77 -21.60
C PRO A 407 -23.44 -12.54 -20.52
N GLY A 408 -24.76 -12.64 -20.70
CA GLY A 408 -25.55 -13.60 -19.95
C GLY A 408 -25.22 -15.01 -20.44
N ILE A 409 -24.91 -15.93 -19.50
CA ILE A 409 -24.64 -17.34 -19.84
C ILE A 409 -25.44 -18.26 -18.93
N CYS A 410 -25.99 -19.32 -19.52
CA CYS A 410 -26.75 -20.36 -18.81
C CYS A 410 -25.82 -21.52 -18.40
N SER A 411 -24.76 -21.21 -17.62
CA SER A 411 -23.84 -22.21 -17.06
C SER A 411 -23.36 -21.74 -15.68
N GLU A 412 -23.10 -22.69 -14.78
CA GLU A 412 -22.43 -22.43 -13.50
C GLU A 412 -20.91 -22.56 -13.60
N ASP A 413 -20.39 -23.11 -14.71
CA ASP A 413 -18.96 -23.29 -14.94
C ASP A 413 -18.29 -21.94 -15.22
N GLU A 414 -17.38 -21.54 -14.33
CA GLU A 414 -16.66 -20.26 -14.39
C GLU A 414 -15.77 -20.14 -15.64
N THR A 415 -15.21 -21.25 -16.12
CA THR A 415 -14.35 -21.23 -17.30
C THR A 415 -15.16 -21.07 -18.59
N LEU A 416 -16.36 -21.66 -18.67
CA LEU A 416 -17.27 -21.38 -19.78
C LEU A 416 -17.76 -19.93 -19.75
N LYS A 417 -17.96 -19.35 -18.58
CA LYS A 417 -18.25 -17.92 -18.43
C LYS A 417 -17.09 -17.06 -18.93
N ALA A 418 -15.86 -17.44 -18.60
CA ALA A 418 -14.66 -16.77 -19.09
C ALA A 418 -14.51 -16.87 -20.62
N ALA A 419 -14.86 -18.01 -21.22
CA ALA A 419 -14.84 -18.17 -22.69
C ALA A 419 -15.88 -17.27 -23.39
N ALA A 420 -17.05 -17.13 -22.81
CA ALA A 420 -18.06 -16.20 -23.32
C ALA A 420 -17.64 -14.74 -23.14
N LEU A 421 -17.04 -14.40 -21.99
CA LEU A 421 -16.50 -13.08 -21.70
C LEU A 421 -15.37 -12.70 -22.68
N HIS A 422 -14.52 -13.68 -23.05
CA HIS A 422 -13.41 -13.46 -23.99
C HIS A 422 -13.87 -12.89 -25.33
N LYS A 423 -15.01 -13.35 -25.86
CA LYS A 423 -15.61 -12.77 -27.07
C LYS A 423 -15.84 -11.27 -26.89
N SER A 424 -16.56 -10.86 -25.85
CA SER A 424 -16.86 -9.44 -25.59
C SER A 424 -15.61 -8.60 -25.36
N VAL A 425 -14.61 -9.15 -24.65
CA VAL A 425 -13.31 -8.51 -24.43
C VAL A 425 -12.61 -8.28 -25.76
N CYS A 426 -12.51 -9.29 -26.61
CA CYS A 426 -11.87 -9.16 -27.93
C CYS A 426 -12.54 -8.09 -28.80
N GLU A 427 -13.89 -8.11 -28.86
CA GLU A 427 -14.68 -7.14 -29.64
C GLU A 427 -14.49 -5.71 -29.13
N THR A 428 -14.37 -5.52 -27.82
CA THR A 428 -14.11 -4.20 -27.23
C THR A 428 -12.66 -3.75 -27.46
N LEU A 429 -11.69 -4.64 -27.24
CA LEU A 429 -10.27 -4.27 -27.34
C LEU A 429 -9.86 -3.92 -28.77
N ILE A 430 -10.43 -4.57 -29.79
CA ILE A 430 -10.13 -4.24 -31.20
C ILE A 430 -10.59 -2.82 -31.54
N GLU A 431 -11.74 -2.39 -31.02
CA GLU A 431 -12.23 -1.02 -31.19
C GLU A 431 -11.28 -0.03 -30.51
N LYS A 432 -10.86 -0.32 -29.25
CA LYS A 432 -9.92 0.53 -28.50
C LYS A 432 -8.55 0.65 -29.16
N LEU A 433 -8.02 -0.44 -29.72
CA LEU A 433 -6.78 -0.40 -30.50
C LEU A 433 -6.92 0.43 -31.77
N ALA A 434 -8.07 0.35 -32.46
CA ALA A 434 -8.34 1.17 -33.61
C ALA A 434 -8.46 2.67 -33.27
N GLU A 435 -9.17 3.01 -32.18
CA GLU A 435 -9.25 4.37 -31.65
C GLU A 435 -7.86 4.95 -31.34
N ASN A 436 -6.95 4.14 -30.80
CA ASN A 436 -5.59 4.54 -30.42
C ASN A 436 -4.57 4.43 -31.59
N ALA A 437 -5.00 4.06 -32.78
CA ALA A 437 -4.12 3.79 -33.93
C ALA A 437 -3.03 2.72 -33.66
N GLN A 438 -3.34 1.73 -32.82
CA GLN A 438 -2.43 0.64 -32.42
C GLN A 438 -2.81 -0.71 -33.07
N LEU A 439 -3.93 -0.79 -33.78
CA LEU A 439 -4.41 -2.05 -34.37
C LEU A 439 -3.42 -2.59 -35.40
N ASP A 440 -2.86 -1.71 -36.25
CA ASP A 440 -1.87 -2.10 -37.27
C ASP A 440 -0.59 -2.67 -36.59
N LEU A 441 -0.16 -2.09 -35.49
CA LEU A 441 0.96 -2.59 -34.70
C LEU A 441 0.71 -4.02 -34.20
N LEU A 442 -0.49 -4.30 -33.64
CA LEU A 442 -0.87 -5.65 -33.23
C LEU A 442 -0.80 -6.63 -34.40
N LEU A 443 -1.43 -6.28 -35.53
CA LEU A 443 -1.61 -7.21 -36.65
C LEU A 443 -0.33 -7.46 -37.42
N THR A 444 0.52 -6.44 -37.59
CA THR A 444 1.70 -6.51 -38.48
C THR A 444 3.00 -6.84 -37.75
N ILE A 445 3.07 -6.59 -36.44
CA ILE A 445 4.28 -6.80 -35.65
C ILE A 445 4.04 -7.79 -34.52
N GLU A 446 3.14 -7.51 -33.58
CA GLU A 446 3.05 -8.27 -32.33
C GLU A 446 2.56 -9.71 -32.54
N LEU A 447 1.52 -9.94 -33.33
CA LEU A 447 1.03 -11.29 -33.61
C LEU A 447 2.04 -12.14 -34.38
N PRO A 448 2.66 -11.67 -35.48
CA PRO A 448 3.73 -12.41 -36.14
C PRO A 448 4.93 -12.69 -35.23
N LEU A 449 5.32 -11.71 -34.42
CA LEU A 449 6.42 -11.85 -33.46
C LEU A 449 6.09 -12.91 -32.39
N ALA A 450 4.87 -12.91 -31.85
CA ALA A 450 4.44 -13.90 -30.86
C ALA A 450 4.58 -15.34 -31.39
N LYS A 451 4.23 -15.56 -32.67
CA LYS A 451 4.43 -16.87 -33.32
C LYS A 451 5.91 -17.24 -33.40
N VAL A 452 6.74 -16.33 -33.93
CA VAL A 452 8.19 -16.56 -34.07
C VAL A 452 8.84 -16.85 -32.72
N LEU A 453 8.49 -16.10 -31.68
CA LEU A 453 8.99 -16.34 -30.33
C LEU A 453 8.52 -17.70 -29.77
N GLY A 454 7.29 -18.11 -30.07
CA GLY A 454 6.79 -19.43 -29.73
C GLY A 454 7.57 -20.55 -30.40
N ASP A 455 7.86 -20.41 -31.71
CA ASP A 455 8.67 -21.35 -32.49
C ASP A 455 10.12 -21.42 -31.93
N MET A 456 10.73 -20.26 -31.63
CA MET A 456 12.07 -20.19 -31.02
C MET A 456 12.15 -20.85 -29.65
N GLU A 457 11.15 -20.64 -28.81
CA GLU A 457 11.07 -21.25 -27.49
C GLU A 457 10.84 -22.79 -27.57
N THR A 458 10.15 -23.25 -28.61
CA THR A 458 9.91 -24.68 -28.85
C THR A 458 11.18 -25.37 -29.38
N GLU A 459 11.88 -24.75 -30.32
CA GLU A 459 13.14 -25.24 -30.87
C GLU A 459 14.24 -25.22 -29.80
N GLY A 460 14.32 -24.13 -29.03
CA GLY A 460 15.35 -23.92 -28.03
C GLY A 460 16.75 -23.78 -28.61
N PHE A 461 17.76 -23.90 -27.78
CA PHE A 461 19.16 -23.95 -28.17
C PHE A 461 19.96 -24.85 -27.23
N LEU A 462 21.01 -25.43 -27.75
CA LEU A 462 21.88 -26.33 -26.99
C LEU A 462 22.65 -25.56 -25.92
N VAL A 463 22.56 -26.01 -24.68
CA VAL A 463 23.27 -25.45 -23.54
C VAL A 463 24.21 -26.50 -22.97
N ASP A 464 25.46 -26.11 -22.68
CA ASP A 464 26.38 -26.95 -21.92
C ASP A 464 25.99 -26.93 -20.43
N ALA A 465 25.04 -27.80 -20.08
CA ALA A 465 24.50 -27.90 -18.74
C ALA A 465 25.57 -28.32 -17.71
N ASP A 466 26.53 -29.17 -18.11
CA ASP A 466 27.61 -29.64 -17.22
C ASP A 466 28.62 -28.52 -16.98
N GLY A 467 28.97 -27.75 -17.99
CA GLY A 467 29.82 -26.57 -17.85
C GLY A 467 29.21 -25.51 -16.94
N ILE A 468 27.91 -25.22 -17.11
CA ILE A 468 27.18 -24.28 -16.22
C ILE A 468 27.14 -24.82 -14.79
N ARG A 469 26.90 -26.12 -14.59
CA ARG A 469 26.86 -26.74 -13.26
C ARG A 469 28.22 -26.67 -12.58
N GLY A 470 29.31 -27.02 -13.30
CA GLY A 470 30.68 -26.90 -12.80
C GLY A 470 31.06 -25.47 -12.43
N TYR A 471 30.68 -24.49 -13.26
CA TYR A 471 30.90 -23.08 -12.94
C TYR A 471 30.06 -22.61 -11.73
N SER A 472 28.84 -23.10 -11.60
CA SER A 472 27.99 -22.80 -10.43
C SER A 472 28.60 -23.36 -9.13
N GLU A 473 29.18 -24.57 -9.16
CA GLU A 473 29.88 -25.16 -8.02
C GLU A 473 31.15 -24.39 -7.65
N GLU A 474 31.95 -23.98 -8.65
CA GLU A 474 33.12 -23.12 -8.43
C GLU A 474 32.72 -21.79 -7.79
N LEU A 475 31.69 -21.11 -8.34
CA LEU A 475 31.18 -19.85 -7.78
C LEU A 475 30.63 -20.05 -6.37
N GLY A 476 29.90 -21.13 -6.13
CA GLY A 476 29.36 -21.49 -4.81
C GLY A 476 30.48 -21.59 -3.77
N GLY A 477 31.55 -22.33 -4.08
CA GLY A 477 32.69 -22.46 -3.19
C GLY A 477 33.40 -21.12 -2.93
N ARG A 478 33.53 -20.25 -3.94
CA ARG A 478 34.10 -18.90 -3.76
C ARG A 478 33.21 -18.01 -2.92
N ILE A 479 31.90 -18.05 -3.11
CA ILE A 479 30.93 -17.28 -2.31
C ILE A 479 31.00 -17.72 -0.85
N GLU A 480 31.00 -19.03 -0.59
CA GLU A 480 31.07 -19.59 0.77
C GLU A 480 32.39 -19.18 1.47
N ALA A 481 33.51 -19.27 0.78
CA ALA A 481 34.80 -18.85 1.32
C ALA A 481 34.80 -17.34 1.69
N LEU A 482 34.26 -16.48 0.82
CA LEU A 482 34.17 -15.04 1.06
C LEU A 482 33.17 -14.71 2.19
N GLN A 483 32.06 -15.44 2.30
CA GLN A 483 31.11 -15.27 3.41
C GLN A 483 31.77 -15.61 4.75
N ASN A 484 32.50 -16.73 4.82
CA ASN A 484 33.23 -17.13 6.02
C ASN A 484 34.29 -16.10 6.41
N GLU A 485 35.06 -15.57 5.44
CA GLU A 485 36.01 -14.50 5.69
C GLU A 485 35.36 -13.23 6.26
N ILE A 486 34.19 -12.85 5.75
CA ILE A 486 33.40 -11.73 6.28
C ILE A 486 32.94 -12.01 7.71
N PHE A 487 32.42 -13.21 7.97
CA PHE A 487 31.94 -13.60 9.32
C PHE A 487 33.10 -13.64 10.33
N ASP A 488 34.26 -14.13 9.90
CA ASP A 488 35.47 -14.11 10.74
C ASP A 488 35.90 -12.68 11.12
N HIS A 489 35.79 -11.74 10.18
CA HIS A 489 36.10 -10.31 10.45
C HIS A 489 35.10 -9.64 11.37
N VAL A 490 33.80 -9.99 11.25
CA VAL A 490 32.71 -9.42 12.07
C VAL A 490 32.61 -10.14 13.42
N GLY A 491 33.00 -11.42 13.49
CA GLY A 491 32.94 -12.25 14.68
C GLY A 491 31.61 -12.98 14.88
N TYR A 492 30.66 -12.89 13.95
CA TYR A 492 29.37 -13.60 13.98
C TYR A 492 28.77 -13.73 12.57
N GLU A 493 27.85 -14.72 12.41
CA GLU A 493 27.09 -14.92 11.18
C GLU A 493 25.86 -14.01 11.12
N PHE A 494 25.60 -13.44 9.94
CA PHE A 494 24.42 -12.61 9.68
C PHE A 494 23.99 -12.72 8.21
N ASN A 495 22.78 -12.25 7.89
CA ASN A 495 22.31 -12.25 6.50
C ASN A 495 22.95 -11.10 5.71
N LEU A 496 23.95 -11.44 4.89
CA LEU A 496 24.66 -10.50 4.01
C LEU A 496 23.76 -9.79 2.99
N ASN A 497 22.62 -10.41 2.62
CA ASN A 497 21.61 -9.80 1.74
C ASN A 497 20.67 -8.85 2.49
N SER A 498 20.83 -8.66 3.81
CA SER A 498 20.06 -7.72 4.60
C SER A 498 20.81 -6.40 4.74
N PRO A 499 20.43 -5.30 4.05
CA PRO A 499 21.08 -4.00 4.18
C PRO A 499 21.15 -3.50 5.62
N LYS A 500 20.16 -3.87 6.44
CA LYS A 500 20.11 -3.49 7.86
C LYS A 500 21.18 -4.20 8.68
N GLN A 501 21.31 -5.52 8.54
CA GLN A 501 22.30 -6.30 9.29
C GLN A 501 23.73 -5.96 8.81
N LEU A 502 23.90 -5.80 7.50
CA LEU A 502 25.16 -5.36 6.92
C LEU A 502 25.56 -3.96 7.43
N GLY A 503 24.60 -3.04 7.54
CA GLY A 503 24.84 -1.71 8.10
C GLY A 503 25.29 -1.74 9.56
N ILE A 504 24.69 -2.60 10.39
CA ILE A 504 25.10 -2.82 11.79
C ILE A 504 26.54 -3.35 11.83
N ALA A 505 26.83 -4.43 11.11
CA ALA A 505 28.15 -5.03 11.06
C ALA A 505 29.25 -4.04 10.64
N LEU A 506 29.00 -3.23 9.60
CA LEU A 506 30.00 -2.28 9.10
C LEU A 506 30.18 -1.04 10.00
N PHE A 507 29.09 -0.43 10.43
CA PHE A 507 29.14 0.91 11.03
C PHE A 507 29.03 0.90 12.55
N GLU A 508 28.41 -0.12 13.15
CA GLU A 508 28.28 -0.21 14.60
C GLU A 508 29.34 -1.15 15.20
N ASP A 509 29.54 -2.35 14.63
CA ASP A 509 30.46 -3.34 15.20
C ASP A 509 31.88 -3.17 14.73
N LEU A 510 32.12 -2.99 13.43
CA LEU A 510 33.48 -2.72 12.88
C LEU A 510 33.91 -1.25 12.98
N GLY A 511 33.00 -0.35 13.34
CA GLY A 511 33.31 1.05 13.64
C GLY A 511 33.78 1.88 12.44
N PHE A 512 33.41 1.50 11.21
CA PHE A 512 33.79 2.30 10.03
C PHE A 512 33.18 3.70 10.10
N ALA A 513 34.03 4.73 9.94
CA ALA A 513 33.66 6.12 10.07
C ALA A 513 32.69 6.54 8.96
N VAL A 514 31.56 7.09 9.36
CA VAL A 514 30.58 7.70 8.44
C VAL A 514 30.82 9.20 8.44
N THR A 515 31.34 9.74 7.33
CA THR A 515 31.50 11.19 7.20
C THR A 515 30.15 11.90 7.07
N PRO A 516 29.96 13.15 7.55
CA PRO A 516 28.67 13.86 7.59
C PRO A 516 27.97 14.02 6.22
N TRP A 517 28.66 13.81 5.12
CA TRP A 517 28.16 13.86 3.74
C TRP A 517 27.45 12.58 3.28
N SER A 518 27.23 11.62 4.13
CA SER A 518 27.02 10.23 3.75
C SER A 518 25.61 9.67 3.99
N HIS A 519 24.59 10.46 4.34
CA HIS A 519 23.24 9.89 4.46
C HIS A 519 22.71 9.38 3.09
N GLU A 520 23.00 10.11 2.01
CA GLU A 520 22.71 9.67 0.64
C GLU A 520 23.68 8.56 0.19
N LYS A 521 24.97 8.71 0.49
CA LYS A 521 26.01 7.71 0.17
C LYS A 521 25.96 6.43 1.02
N ARG A 522 25.35 6.43 2.21
CA ARG A 522 25.12 5.21 3.01
C ARG A 522 24.22 4.22 2.25
N GLY A 523 23.15 4.71 1.62
CA GLY A 523 22.28 3.92 0.77
C GLY A 523 23.04 3.37 -0.44
N ASP A 524 23.84 4.19 -1.10
CA ASP A 524 24.61 3.84 -2.29
C ASP A 524 25.73 2.84 -2.00
N ILE A 525 26.45 2.99 -0.89
CA ILE A 525 27.50 2.04 -0.48
C ILE A 525 26.89 0.69 -0.11
N ILE A 526 25.81 0.67 0.67
CA ILE A 526 25.10 -0.58 1.01
C ILE A 526 24.51 -1.19 -0.25
N GLN A 527 23.98 -0.40 -1.18
CA GLN A 527 23.46 -0.87 -2.45
C GLN A 527 24.57 -1.37 -3.39
N CYS A 528 25.72 -0.74 -3.44
CA CYS A 528 26.90 -1.22 -4.19
C CYS A 528 27.47 -2.52 -3.60
N VAL A 529 27.49 -2.67 -2.27
CA VAL A 529 27.94 -3.89 -1.60
C VAL A 529 26.92 -5.04 -1.75
N THR A 530 25.62 -4.75 -1.75
CA THR A 530 24.58 -5.77 -2.00
C THR A 530 24.42 -6.14 -3.47
N LEU A 531 24.75 -5.26 -4.41
CA LEU A 531 24.74 -5.53 -5.86
C LEU A 531 26.07 -6.07 -6.39
N GLY A 532 27.15 -5.81 -5.70
CA GLY A 532 28.51 -6.21 -6.10
C GLY A 532 29.14 -7.18 -5.12
N SER A 533 28.95 -8.45 -5.28
CA SER A 533 29.75 -9.56 -4.71
C SER A 533 30.49 -9.31 -3.37
N ALA A 534 30.61 -10.30 -2.54
CA ALA A 534 31.47 -10.33 -1.36
C ALA A 534 32.90 -9.76 -1.61
N GLN A 535 33.41 -9.83 -2.85
CA GLN A 535 34.66 -9.18 -3.28
C GLN A 535 34.67 -7.65 -3.15
N GLY A 536 33.52 -6.99 -3.41
CA GLY A 536 33.38 -5.54 -3.24
C GLY A 536 33.51 -5.12 -1.77
N MET A 537 32.97 -5.92 -0.86
CA MET A 537 33.08 -5.67 0.58
C MET A 537 34.52 -5.88 1.10
N ILE A 538 35.18 -6.94 0.65
CA ILE A 538 36.60 -7.21 1.02
C ILE A 538 37.52 -6.14 0.44
N ALA A 539 37.34 -5.75 -0.82
CA ALA A 539 38.11 -4.67 -1.43
C ALA A 539 37.89 -3.32 -0.72
N PHE A 540 36.65 -3.07 -0.27
CA PHE A 540 36.33 -1.89 0.53
C PHE A 540 36.98 -1.94 1.90
N CYS A 541 36.99 -3.07 2.58
CA CYS A 541 37.68 -3.26 3.87
C CYS A 541 39.20 -3.19 3.75
N GLN A 542 39.76 -3.74 2.67
CA GLN A 542 41.24 -3.71 2.41
C GLN A 542 41.73 -2.36 1.92
N GLY A 543 40.90 -1.56 1.24
CA GLY A 543 41.27 -0.23 0.73
C GLY A 543 41.23 0.89 1.78
N MET A 544 40.76 0.60 2.99
CA MET A 544 40.66 1.54 4.11
C MET A 544 41.72 1.31 5.23
N GLN A 545 42.60 0.33 5.10
CA GLN A 545 43.82 0.18 5.91
C GLN A 545 44.98 0.98 5.29
#